data_7d64d8ed3df96a9adc8629df12ff4c91
#
_entry.id   7d64d8ed3df96a9adc8629df12ff4c91
#
_cell.length_a   1.000
_cell.length_b   1.000
_cell.length_c   1.000
_cell.angle_alpha   90.00
_cell.angle_beta   90.00
_cell.angle_gamma   90.00
#
_symmetry.space_group_name_H-M   'P 1'
#
loop_
_entity.id
_entity.type
_entity.pdbx_description
1 polymer ?
#
loop_
_entity_poly.entity_id
_entity_poly.type
_entity_poly.pdbx_seq_one_letter_code
_entity_poly.pdbx_strand_id
1 'polypeptide(L)'
;KWKVNSISGLTQLSEFASKSNINIIVENHGSHSSNGKALAQVIKDVNMENCGTLPDFGNFCMKRKNNSLYDGPCELEYDKYQGMRDLMPFAKAVSAKSYDFSNEGEETTIDFKRIMDIIKEFKYKGFLGIEYERNTLSEIEGIELTKKLIQKYNY
;
A
#
# COMPACT_ATOMS: atom_id res chain seq x y z
N LYS A 1 -10.05 -14.94 13.86
CA LYS A 1 -10.08 -13.92 14.93
C LYS A 1 -9.69 -12.54 14.39
N TRP A 2 -8.53 -12.39 13.67
CA TRP A 2 -8.10 -11.09 13.10
C TRP A 2 -9.19 -10.46 12.22
N LYS A 3 -9.68 -11.17 11.20
CA LYS A 3 -10.70 -10.67 10.27
C LYS A 3 -11.94 -10.14 10.99
N VAL A 4 -12.50 -10.89 11.92
CA VAL A 4 -13.72 -10.50 12.66
C VAL A 4 -13.49 -9.21 13.47
N ASN A 5 -12.35 -9.13 14.17
CA ASN A 5 -12.03 -7.95 14.98
C ASN A 5 -11.78 -6.72 14.08
N SER A 6 -11.10 -6.91 12.94
CA SER A 6 -10.85 -5.82 11.99
C SER A 6 -12.15 -5.29 11.39
N ILE A 7 -13.07 -6.15 10.97
CA ILE A 7 -14.38 -5.73 10.45
C ILE A 7 -15.13 -4.92 11.50
N SER A 8 -15.25 -5.44 12.74
CA SER A 8 -15.95 -4.76 13.81
C SER A 8 -15.34 -3.38 14.12
N GLY A 9 -14.02 -3.30 14.26
CA GLY A 9 -13.33 -2.05 14.57
C GLY A 9 -13.43 -1.01 13.44
N LEU A 10 -13.22 -1.46 12.19
CA LEU A 10 -13.31 -0.56 11.02
C LEU A 10 -14.75 -0.07 10.79
N THR A 11 -15.77 -0.89 11.03
CA THR A 11 -17.17 -0.47 10.95
C THR A 11 -17.43 0.68 11.94
N GLN A 12 -17.11 0.49 13.22
CA GLN A 12 -17.30 1.51 14.26
C GLN A 12 -16.54 2.81 13.94
N LEU A 13 -15.29 2.68 13.50
CA LEU A 13 -14.45 3.83 13.15
C LEU A 13 -15.02 4.58 11.94
N SER A 14 -15.49 3.85 10.94
CA SER A 14 -16.07 4.44 9.73
C SER A 14 -17.42 5.11 10.00
N GLU A 15 -18.25 4.53 10.87
CA GLU A 15 -19.49 5.17 11.35
C GLU A 15 -19.21 6.48 12.08
N PHE A 16 -18.17 6.50 12.91
CA PHE A 16 -17.77 7.74 13.60
C PHE A 16 -17.26 8.79 12.60
N ALA A 17 -16.35 8.40 11.70
CA ALA A 17 -15.68 9.29 10.74
C ALA A 17 -16.65 9.85 9.68
N SER A 18 -17.70 9.10 9.33
CA SER A 18 -18.71 9.54 8.37
C SER A 18 -19.43 10.83 8.80
N LYS A 19 -19.59 11.05 10.09
CA LYS A 19 -20.19 12.27 10.67
C LYS A 19 -19.41 13.54 10.33
N SER A 20 -18.11 13.39 10.01
CA SER A 20 -17.21 14.49 9.64
C SER A 20 -16.75 14.41 8.18
N ASN A 21 -17.39 13.56 7.37
CA ASN A 21 -17.02 13.32 5.97
C ASN A 21 -15.54 12.92 5.79
N ILE A 22 -15.04 12.07 6.71
CA ILE A 22 -13.65 11.56 6.69
C ILE A 22 -13.65 10.10 6.22
N ASN A 23 -12.72 9.78 5.34
CA ASN A 23 -12.46 8.40 4.94
C ASN A 23 -11.54 7.70 5.94
N ILE A 24 -11.83 6.44 6.20
CA ILE A 24 -10.94 5.51 6.90
C ILE A 24 -10.25 4.67 5.84
N ILE A 25 -8.93 4.69 5.83
CA ILE A 25 -8.12 3.94 4.87
C ILE A 25 -7.18 2.99 5.61
N VAL A 26 -7.04 1.78 5.09
CA VAL A 26 -6.21 0.72 5.68
C VAL A 26 -5.07 0.42 4.74
N GLU A 27 -3.86 0.58 5.25
CA GLU A 27 -2.63 0.23 4.55
C GLU A 27 -2.31 -1.27 4.70
N ASN A 28 -1.78 -1.89 3.64
CA ASN A 28 -1.07 -3.14 3.76
C ASN A 28 0.29 -2.86 4.42
N HIS A 29 0.44 -3.22 5.70
CA HIS A 29 1.62 -2.87 6.48
C HIS A 29 2.04 -4.01 7.43
N GLY A 30 2.58 -5.06 6.86
CA GLY A 30 3.07 -6.22 7.61
C GLY A 30 1.99 -7.23 8.03
N SER A 31 2.41 -8.47 8.22
CA SER A 31 1.59 -9.57 8.74
C SER A 31 0.28 -9.78 7.95
N HIS A 32 -0.86 -9.81 8.62
CA HIS A 32 -2.16 -10.14 8.02
C HIS A 32 -2.62 -9.10 6.99
N SER A 33 -2.31 -7.82 7.19
CA SER A 33 -2.69 -6.76 6.25
C SER A 33 -1.87 -6.79 4.95
N SER A 34 -0.69 -7.42 4.97
CA SER A 34 0.12 -7.65 3.77
C SER A 34 -0.44 -8.74 2.83
N ASN A 35 -1.44 -9.51 3.27
CA ASN A 35 -2.18 -10.38 2.36
C ASN A 35 -3.28 -9.57 1.66
N GLY A 36 -3.00 -9.13 0.43
CA GLY A 36 -3.89 -8.24 -0.33
C GLY A 36 -5.31 -8.76 -0.42
N LYS A 37 -5.48 -10.06 -0.76
CA LYS A 37 -6.79 -10.69 -0.84
C LYS A 37 -7.54 -10.72 0.50
N ALA A 38 -6.82 -10.97 1.59
CA ALA A 38 -7.44 -11.01 2.92
C ALA A 38 -7.88 -9.61 3.37
N LEU A 39 -7.05 -8.58 3.14
CA LEU A 39 -7.39 -7.20 3.45
C LEU A 39 -8.54 -6.69 2.59
N ALA A 40 -8.50 -6.93 1.27
CA ALA A 40 -9.60 -6.58 0.36
C ALA A 40 -10.93 -7.18 0.82
N GLN A 41 -10.91 -8.44 1.28
CA GLN A 41 -12.11 -9.08 1.80
C GLN A 41 -12.61 -8.45 3.10
N VAL A 42 -11.71 -7.98 3.99
CA VAL A 42 -12.11 -7.23 5.20
C VAL A 42 -12.83 -5.95 4.81
N ILE A 43 -12.27 -5.17 3.88
CA ILE A 43 -12.88 -3.90 3.43
C ILE A 43 -14.25 -4.17 2.77
N LYS A 44 -14.34 -5.20 1.94
CA LYS A 44 -15.61 -5.62 1.32
C LYS A 44 -16.67 -5.99 2.37
N ASP A 45 -16.27 -6.69 3.44
CA ASP A 45 -17.19 -7.13 4.50
C ASP A 45 -17.59 -5.97 5.43
N VAL A 46 -16.74 -4.94 5.60
CA VAL A 46 -17.12 -3.67 6.27
C VAL A 46 -18.22 -2.96 5.50
N ASN A 47 -18.18 -2.98 4.17
CA ASN A 47 -19.22 -2.50 3.28
C ASN A 47 -19.69 -1.04 3.58
N MET A 48 -18.72 -0.15 3.83
CA MET A 48 -18.99 1.27 4.05
C MET A 48 -18.25 2.11 3.00
N GLU A 49 -18.97 3.08 2.40
CA GLU A 49 -18.42 3.92 1.33
C GLU A 49 -17.16 4.69 1.77
N ASN A 50 -17.12 5.15 3.01
CA ASN A 50 -15.97 5.87 3.57
C ASN A 50 -14.90 4.96 4.16
N CYS A 51 -14.96 3.64 3.96
CA CYS A 51 -13.90 2.70 4.31
C CYS A 51 -13.23 2.16 3.05
N GLY A 52 -11.89 2.21 2.98
CA GLY A 52 -11.15 1.75 1.82
C GLY A 52 -9.73 1.32 2.14
N THR A 53 -8.93 1.12 1.11
CA THR A 53 -7.52 0.77 1.22
C THR A 53 -6.62 1.96 0.92
N LEU A 54 -5.39 1.89 1.44
CA LEU A 54 -4.20 2.63 1.04
C LEU A 54 -3.18 1.61 0.53
N PRO A 55 -3.28 1.14 -0.73
CA PRO A 55 -2.30 0.21 -1.28
C PRO A 55 -0.90 0.82 -1.25
N ASP A 56 0.01 0.17 -0.53
CA ASP A 56 1.43 0.49 -0.51
C ASP A 56 2.21 -0.44 -1.43
N PHE A 57 3.19 0.09 -2.18
CA PHE A 57 3.93 -0.65 -3.21
C PHE A 57 4.85 -1.73 -2.65
N GLY A 58 5.32 -1.59 -1.40
CA GLY A 58 6.38 -2.43 -0.82
C GLY A 58 5.97 -3.30 0.36
N ASN A 59 4.87 -3.01 1.04
CA ASN A 59 4.51 -3.60 2.33
C ASN A 59 3.77 -4.94 2.20
N PHE A 60 4.34 -5.91 1.47
CA PHE A 60 3.72 -7.21 1.24
C PHE A 60 4.32 -8.38 2.04
N CYS A 61 5.19 -8.08 3.02
CA CYS A 61 5.76 -9.12 3.88
C CYS A 61 4.76 -9.59 4.93
N MET A 62 4.31 -10.83 4.80
CA MET A 62 3.35 -11.48 5.71
C MET A 62 4.01 -12.06 6.95
N LYS A 63 5.26 -12.52 6.82
CA LYS A 63 6.00 -13.13 7.95
C LYS A 63 7.48 -12.81 7.82
N ARG A 64 8.05 -12.26 8.87
CA ARG A 64 9.49 -12.03 9.01
C ARG A 64 10.14 -13.10 9.90
N LYS A 65 11.45 -13.24 9.77
CA LYS A 65 12.25 -14.13 10.63
C LYS A 65 11.99 -13.84 12.13
N ASN A 66 11.95 -14.89 12.92
CA ASN A 66 11.66 -14.83 14.35
C ASN A 66 10.29 -14.23 14.70
N ASN A 67 9.32 -14.23 13.78
CA ASN A 67 8.01 -13.59 13.94
C ASN A 67 8.09 -12.11 14.34
N SER A 68 9.18 -11.42 13.99
CA SER A 68 9.29 -9.96 14.14
C SER A 68 8.24 -9.26 13.29
N LEU A 69 7.72 -8.12 13.77
CA LEU A 69 6.79 -7.30 13.00
C LEU A 69 7.53 -6.42 11.98
N TYR A 70 8.72 -5.96 12.30
CA TYR A 70 9.44 -4.95 11.52
C TYR A 70 10.86 -5.36 11.11
N ASP A 71 11.55 -6.15 11.96
CA ASP A 71 12.97 -6.45 11.78
C ASP A 71 13.22 -7.78 11.09
N GLY A 72 14.34 -7.84 10.36
CA GLY A 72 14.84 -9.05 9.74
C GLY A 72 14.22 -9.36 8.36
N PRO A 73 14.78 -10.36 7.67
CA PRO A 73 14.37 -10.71 6.32
C PRO A 73 12.94 -11.27 6.30
N CYS A 74 12.24 -10.99 5.21
CA CYS A 74 10.92 -11.55 4.93
C CYS A 74 11.06 -13.04 4.57
N GLU A 75 10.33 -13.91 5.29
CA GLU A 75 10.27 -15.36 5.03
C GLU A 75 9.06 -15.74 4.18
N LEU A 76 7.99 -14.95 4.24
CA LEU A 76 6.78 -15.17 3.47
C LEU A 76 6.24 -13.83 2.97
N GLU A 77 6.30 -13.62 1.68
CA GLU A 77 5.80 -12.43 1.01
C GLU A 77 4.55 -12.77 0.17
N TYR A 78 3.56 -11.89 0.19
CA TYR A 78 2.48 -11.90 -0.80
C TYR A 78 2.98 -11.29 -2.11
N ASP A 79 2.57 -11.81 -3.25
CA ASP A 79 2.94 -11.20 -4.53
C ASP A 79 2.45 -9.74 -4.56
N LYS A 80 3.39 -8.78 -4.63
CA LYS A 80 3.07 -7.36 -4.51
C LYS A 80 2.20 -6.85 -5.66
N TYR A 81 2.38 -7.38 -6.86
CA TYR A 81 1.61 -6.96 -8.03
C TYR A 81 0.19 -7.53 -8.00
N GLN A 82 0.03 -8.76 -7.51
CA GLN A 82 -1.29 -9.30 -7.23
C GLN A 82 -1.95 -8.58 -6.06
N GLY A 83 -1.19 -8.25 -5.02
CA GLY A 83 -1.67 -7.48 -3.88
C GLY A 83 -2.19 -6.10 -4.27
N MET A 84 -1.47 -5.39 -5.14
CA MET A 84 -1.97 -4.14 -5.72
C MET A 84 -3.31 -4.37 -6.46
N ARG A 85 -3.42 -5.41 -7.30
CA ARG A 85 -4.68 -5.72 -8.00
C ARG A 85 -5.83 -6.04 -7.05
N ASP A 86 -5.55 -6.72 -5.94
CA ASP A 86 -6.56 -7.06 -4.93
C ASP A 86 -7.08 -5.81 -4.19
N LEU A 87 -6.19 -4.84 -3.91
CA LEU A 87 -6.48 -3.68 -3.09
C LEU A 87 -7.01 -2.48 -3.88
N MET A 88 -6.57 -2.28 -5.14
CA MET A 88 -6.95 -1.15 -5.98
C MET A 88 -8.46 -0.94 -6.16
N PRO A 89 -9.34 -1.97 -6.20
CA PRO A 89 -10.79 -1.77 -6.26
C PRO A 89 -11.36 -0.97 -5.09
N PHE A 90 -10.66 -0.92 -3.96
CA PHE A 90 -11.08 -0.25 -2.73
C PHE A 90 -10.21 0.97 -2.40
N ALA A 91 -9.25 1.33 -3.25
CA ALA A 91 -8.28 2.37 -2.99
C ALA A 91 -8.92 3.77 -2.90
N LYS A 92 -8.64 4.46 -1.81
CA LYS A 92 -9.00 5.88 -1.62
C LYS A 92 -7.77 6.80 -1.60
N ALA A 93 -6.61 6.24 -1.34
CA ALA A 93 -5.28 6.82 -1.55
C ALA A 93 -4.33 5.68 -1.93
N VAL A 94 -3.13 5.98 -2.38
CA VAL A 94 -2.08 5.01 -2.73
C VAL A 94 -0.75 5.51 -2.17
N SER A 95 0.05 4.62 -1.57
CA SER A 95 1.41 4.91 -1.10
C SER A 95 2.43 4.41 -2.14
N ALA A 96 3.08 5.35 -2.80
CA ALA A 96 4.17 5.08 -3.73
C ALA A 96 5.49 4.93 -2.95
N LYS A 97 5.63 3.79 -2.28
CA LYS A 97 6.84 3.43 -1.55
C LYS A 97 7.99 3.16 -2.50
N SER A 98 9.17 3.62 -2.12
CA SER A 98 10.42 3.36 -2.82
C SER A 98 11.53 3.09 -1.82
N TYR A 99 12.55 2.39 -2.28
CA TYR A 99 13.72 2.00 -1.48
C TYR A 99 15.00 2.50 -2.11
N ASP A 100 15.63 1.71 -2.96
CA ASP A 100 16.92 2.00 -3.55
C ASP A 100 16.81 2.30 -5.05
N PHE A 101 17.70 3.16 -5.55
CA PHE A 101 17.69 3.60 -6.94
C PHE A 101 18.99 3.24 -7.66
N SER A 102 18.89 2.87 -8.93
CA SER A 102 20.03 2.74 -9.82
C SER A 102 20.61 4.10 -10.22
N ASN A 103 21.76 4.10 -10.86
CA ASN A 103 22.39 5.32 -11.40
C ASN A 103 21.51 6.02 -12.47
N GLU A 104 20.62 5.26 -13.10
CA GLU A 104 19.66 5.74 -14.11
C GLU A 104 18.37 6.28 -13.45
N GLY A 105 18.26 6.19 -12.13
CA GLY A 105 17.10 6.66 -11.36
C GLY A 105 15.91 5.69 -11.36
N GLU A 106 16.15 4.41 -11.71
CA GLU A 106 15.12 3.37 -11.59
C GLU A 106 15.13 2.78 -10.17
N GLU A 107 13.96 2.51 -9.61
CA GLU A 107 13.82 1.78 -8.36
C GLU A 107 14.25 0.32 -8.57
N THR A 108 15.04 -0.24 -7.65
CA THR A 108 15.73 -1.52 -7.85
C THR A 108 15.03 -2.73 -7.23
N THR A 109 14.05 -2.52 -6.34
CA THR A 109 13.33 -3.59 -5.63
C THR A 109 11.86 -3.71 -6.04
N ILE A 110 11.31 -2.64 -6.60
CA ILE A 110 9.92 -2.57 -7.06
C ILE A 110 9.91 -2.20 -8.54
N ASP A 111 9.30 -3.03 -9.38
CA ASP A 111 9.02 -2.65 -10.77
C ASP A 111 7.93 -1.57 -10.80
N PHE A 112 8.38 -0.31 -10.73
CA PHE A 112 7.50 0.85 -10.75
C PHE A 112 6.63 0.90 -11.99
N LYS A 113 7.18 0.57 -13.16
CA LYS A 113 6.41 0.54 -14.40
C LYS A 113 5.22 -0.40 -14.27
N ARG A 114 5.46 -1.62 -13.80
CA ARG A 114 4.41 -2.64 -13.64
C ARG A 114 3.33 -2.19 -12.65
N ILE A 115 3.70 -1.55 -11.54
CA ILE A 115 2.73 -1.03 -10.57
C ILE A 115 1.93 0.13 -11.16
N MET A 116 2.58 1.07 -11.85
CA MET A 116 1.88 2.19 -12.47
C MET A 116 0.92 1.73 -13.57
N ASP A 117 1.27 0.68 -14.30
CA ASP A 117 0.36 0.05 -15.28
C ASP A 117 -0.88 -0.55 -14.58
N ILE A 118 -0.70 -1.20 -13.42
CA ILE A 118 -1.82 -1.70 -12.61
C ILE A 118 -2.73 -0.55 -12.16
N ILE A 119 -2.17 0.54 -11.62
CA ILE A 119 -2.94 1.71 -11.19
C ILE A 119 -3.79 2.27 -12.34
N LYS A 120 -3.23 2.34 -13.56
CA LYS A 120 -3.94 2.77 -14.76
C LYS A 120 -5.06 1.82 -15.18
N GLU A 121 -4.86 0.49 -15.07
CA GLU A 121 -5.90 -0.50 -15.35
C GLU A 121 -7.17 -0.23 -14.52
N PHE A 122 -7.01 0.17 -13.26
CA PHE A 122 -8.12 0.54 -12.38
C PHE A 122 -8.63 1.97 -12.58
N LYS A 123 -8.07 2.72 -13.53
CA LYS A 123 -8.44 4.12 -13.82
C LYS A 123 -8.44 5.01 -12.58
N TYR A 124 -7.54 4.72 -11.66
CA TYR A 124 -7.43 5.48 -10.43
C TYR A 124 -7.07 6.94 -10.71
N LYS A 125 -7.71 7.88 -10.01
CA LYS A 125 -7.56 9.33 -10.20
C LYS A 125 -7.28 10.08 -8.88
N GLY A 126 -7.05 9.33 -7.80
CA GLY A 126 -6.72 9.89 -6.49
C GLY A 126 -5.24 10.26 -6.36
N PHE A 127 -4.85 10.58 -5.15
CA PHE A 127 -3.46 10.95 -4.85
C PHE A 127 -2.55 9.74 -4.72
N LEU A 128 -1.31 9.89 -5.19
CA LEU A 128 -0.18 9.02 -4.87
C LEU A 128 0.68 9.74 -3.84
N GLY A 129 0.65 9.25 -2.60
CA GLY A 129 1.57 9.69 -1.54
C GLY A 129 2.95 9.11 -1.78
N ILE A 130 4.00 9.90 -1.69
CA ILE A 130 5.38 9.42 -1.84
C ILE A 130 5.92 9.02 -0.47
N GLU A 131 6.50 7.82 -0.39
CA GLU A 131 7.18 7.33 0.79
C GLU A 131 8.52 6.72 0.41
N TYR A 132 9.61 7.41 0.72
CA TYR A 132 10.97 6.88 0.59
C TYR A 132 11.42 6.26 1.90
N GLU A 133 11.77 4.97 1.88
CA GLU A 133 12.11 4.20 3.08
C GLU A 133 13.52 3.56 2.96
N ARG A 134 14.55 4.39 2.89
CA ARG A 134 15.96 4.04 2.97
C ARG A 134 16.79 5.21 3.50
N ASN A 135 18.03 4.92 3.80
CA ASN A 135 19.04 5.91 4.24
C ASN A 135 20.27 5.94 3.32
N THR A 136 20.14 5.39 2.12
CA THR A 136 21.19 5.43 1.07
C THR A 136 21.29 6.79 0.40
N LEU A 137 20.18 7.54 0.39
CA LEU A 137 20.08 8.93 -0.05
C LEU A 137 19.48 9.77 1.07
N SER A 138 19.55 11.09 0.95
CA SER A 138 18.75 11.97 1.81
C SER A 138 17.25 11.78 1.52
N GLU A 139 16.40 12.10 2.49
CA GLU A 139 14.94 12.00 2.34
C GLU A 139 14.46 12.82 1.13
N ILE A 140 14.99 14.01 0.94
CA ILE A 140 14.62 14.90 -0.17
C ILE A 140 15.00 14.27 -1.52
N GLU A 141 16.21 13.74 -1.65
CA GLU A 141 16.66 13.10 -2.89
C GLU A 141 15.81 11.88 -3.23
N GLY A 142 15.52 11.01 -2.22
CA GLY A 142 14.67 9.84 -2.40
C GLY A 142 13.24 10.21 -2.81
N ILE A 143 12.65 11.24 -2.19
CA ILE A 143 11.33 11.77 -2.56
C ILE A 143 11.33 12.31 -3.99
N GLU A 144 12.35 13.08 -4.38
CA GLU A 144 12.45 13.62 -5.73
C GLU A 144 12.61 12.54 -6.81
N LEU A 145 13.41 11.50 -6.54
CA LEU A 145 13.56 10.37 -7.47
C LEU A 145 12.26 9.59 -7.61
N THR A 146 11.57 9.32 -6.50
CA THR A 146 10.25 8.67 -6.53
C THR A 146 9.25 9.48 -7.34
N LYS A 147 9.23 10.80 -7.15
CA LYS A 147 8.37 11.70 -7.93
C LYS A 147 8.68 11.64 -9.42
N LYS A 148 9.97 11.63 -9.80
CA LYS A 148 10.39 11.51 -11.20
C LYS A 148 9.93 10.19 -11.82
N LEU A 149 10.00 9.07 -11.09
CA LEU A 149 9.49 7.78 -11.56
C LEU A 149 7.98 7.79 -11.79
N ILE A 150 7.22 8.34 -10.84
CA ILE A 150 5.77 8.48 -10.99
C ILE A 150 5.44 9.29 -12.26
N GLN A 151 6.11 10.42 -12.46
CA GLN A 151 5.93 11.28 -13.65
C GLN A 151 6.38 10.58 -14.94
N LYS A 152 7.50 9.84 -14.92
CA LYS A 152 8.00 9.07 -16.06
C LYS A 152 6.98 8.06 -16.58
N TYR A 153 6.23 7.45 -15.69
CA TYR A 153 5.20 6.48 -16.04
C TYR A 153 3.79 7.08 -16.15
N ASN A 154 3.70 8.40 -16.35
CA ASN A 154 2.48 9.14 -16.71
C ASN A 154 1.35 9.07 -15.66
N TYR A 155 1.67 9.53 -14.48
CA TYR A 155 0.63 9.81 -13.49
C TYR A 155 0.57 11.29 -13.13
#